data_f36b4644e77be5dbd26790ce0b7f1d96
#
_entry.id   f36b4644e77be5dbd26790ce0b7f1d96
#
_cell.length_a   1.000
_cell.length_b   1.000
_cell.length_c   1.000
_cell.angle_alpha   90.00
_cell.angle_beta   90.00
_cell.angle_gamma   90.00
#
_symmetry.space_group_name_H-M   'P 1'
#
loop_
_entity.id
_entity.type
_entity.pdbx_description
1 polymer ?
#
loop_
_entity_poly.entity_id
_entity_poly.type
_entity_poly.pdbx_seq_one_letter_code
_entity_poly.pdbx_strand_id
1 'polypeptide(L)'
;MDFMVILKSLLVLGILGGVFGAILAVASKIFYVEVDPKQEEVRECLAGANCPGCDGYAAAVAKGEAPVNKCVAGGAEAAARIAEIMGVSAGDMEKMIAFVPCSGTEGHASKRFNYKGPKNCQAAMLFGGKSNMDCRFACIGLGNCANACQFGAMSIVNGVAKVDREKCVGCGACVDACPKKIVKLVPYDQHVLVACSSCDKGAAVMKICDEGCIGCMKCQRECPADAIVIKDNLARIDVSKCVQCGHCSDICPRHIIKVQN
;
A
#
# COMPACT_ATOMS: atom_id res chain seq x y z
N MET A 1 -35.15 31.48 -53.62
CA MET A 1 -34.60 31.46 -52.21
C MET A 1 -34.19 32.87 -51.95
N ASP A 2 -34.89 33.58 -51.03
CA ASP A 2 -34.76 35.03 -50.87
C ASP A 2 -33.41 35.41 -50.32
N PHE A 3 -32.70 36.29 -51.03
CA PHE A 3 -31.41 36.86 -50.64
C PHE A 3 -31.41 37.41 -49.18
N MET A 4 -32.58 37.98 -48.80
CA MET A 4 -32.80 38.48 -47.41
C MET A 4 -32.76 37.37 -46.33
N VAL A 5 -33.18 36.15 -46.67
CA VAL A 5 -33.16 35.02 -45.70
C VAL A 5 -31.73 34.55 -45.50
N ILE A 6 -30.95 34.47 -46.57
CA ILE A 6 -29.55 34.08 -46.53
C ILE A 6 -28.73 35.10 -45.69
N LEU A 7 -28.97 36.39 -45.94
CA LEU A 7 -28.27 37.46 -45.21
C LEU A 7 -28.60 37.45 -43.71
N LYS A 8 -29.88 37.24 -43.36
CA LYS A 8 -30.28 37.09 -41.95
C LYS A 8 -29.66 35.87 -41.27
N SER A 9 -29.61 34.73 -41.99
CA SER A 9 -29.00 33.49 -41.45
C SER A 9 -27.49 33.64 -41.21
N LEU A 10 -26.77 34.32 -42.12
CA LEU A 10 -25.36 34.64 -41.96
C LEU A 10 -25.10 35.59 -40.78
N LEU A 11 -25.95 36.56 -40.58
CA LEU A 11 -25.84 37.52 -39.48
C LEU A 11 -26.09 36.85 -38.13
N VAL A 12 -27.10 35.95 -38.04
CA VAL A 12 -27.37 35.16 -36.81
C VAL A 12 -26.21 34.21 -36.50
N LEU A 13 -25.66 33.52 -37.49
CA LEU A 13 -24.49 32.64 -37.32
C LEU A 13 -23.25 33.43 -36.86
N GLY A 14 -23.03 34.63 -37.41
CA GLY A 14 -21.94 35.50 -37.02
C GLY A 14 -22.06 35.96 -35.56
N ILE A 15 -23.26 36.36 -35.13
CA ILE A 15 -23.53 36.74 -33.74
C ILE A 15 -23.34 35.57 -32.79
N LEU A 16 -23.91 34.39 -33.13
CA LEU A 16 -23.75 33.18 -32.32
C LEU A 16 -22.27 32.75 -32.19
N GLY A 17 -21.51 32.78 -33.29
CA GLY A 17 -20.09 32.49 -33.30
C GLY A 17 -19.28 33.47 -32.46
N GLY A 18 -19.60 34.76 -32.53
CA GLY A 18 -18.96 35.82 -31.71
C GLY A 18 -19.25 35.64 -30.23
N VAL A 19 -20.49 35.36 -29.85
CA VAL A 19 -20.87 35.08 -28.44
C VAL A 19 -20.18 33.84 -27.92
N PHE A 20 -20.17 32.76 -28.70
CA PHE A 20 -19.51 31.52 -28.31
C PHE A 20 -17.97 31.69 -28.16
N GLY A 21 -17.37 32.42 -29.10
CA GLY A 21 -15.95 32.77 -29.02
C GLY A 21 -15.61 33.63 -27.80
N ALA A 22 -16.45 34.60 -27.44
CA ALA A 22 -16.27 35.39 -26.23
C ALA A 22 -16.41 34.55 -24.96
N ILE A 23 -17.38 33.65 -24.90
CA ILE A 23 -17.55 32.71 -23.78
C ILE A 23 -16.31 31.82 -23.63
N LEU A 24 -15.81 31.25 -24.73
CA LEU A 24 -14.60 30.41 -24.70
C LEU A 24 -13.34 31.22 -24.25
N ALA A 25 -13.21 32.46 -24.72
CA ALA A 25 -12.10 33.31 -24.31
C ALA A 25 -12.15 33.70 -22.82
N VAL A 26 -13.34 33.93 -22.27
CA VAL A 26 -13.53 34.17 -20.83
C VAL A 26 -13.28 32.87 -20.05
N ALA A 27 -13.83 31.76 -20.51
CA ALA A 27 -13.62 30.45 -19.89
C ALA A 27 -12.14 30.07 -19.88
N SER A 28 -11.41 30.28 -20.97
CA SER A 28 -9.96 30.00 -21.02
C SER A 28 -9.16 30.83 -20.03
N LYS A 29 -9.56 32.09 -19.77
CA LYS A 29 -8.91 32.93 -18.73
C LYS A 29 -9.24 32.49 -17.31
N ILE A 30 -10.47 32.03 -17.07
CA ILE A 30 -10.91 31.59 -15.74
C ILE A 30 -10.32 30.21 -15.40
N PHE A 31 -10.21 29.33 -16.40
CA PHE A 31 -9.68 27.96 -16.24
C PHE A 31 -8.21 27.84 -16.62
N TYR A 32 -7.52 28.93 -16.92
CA TYR A 32 -6.08 28.91 -17.16
C TYR A 32 -5.36 28.60 -15.84
N VAL A 33 -4.85 27.39 -15.73
CA VAL A 33 -3.96 26.99 -14.65
C VAL A 33 -2.54 27.27 -15.13
N GLU A 34 -1.88 28.22 -14.52
CA GLU A 34 -0.47 28.48 -14.75
C GLU A 34 0.32 27.34 -14.14
N VAL A 35 0.80 26.43 -14.97
CA VAL A 35 1.64 25.29 -14.51
C VAL A 35 3.07 25.81 -14.41
N ASP A 36 3.65 25.73 -13.22
CA ASP A 36 5.07 26.05 -13.00
C ASP A 36 5.92 25.07 -13.83
N PRO A 37 6.85 25.54 -14.67
CA PRO A 37 7.76 24.66 -15.43
C PRO A 37 8.45 23.61 -14.54
N LYS A 38 8.86 23.99 -13.34
CA LYS A 38 9.47 23.08 -12.37
C LYS A 38 8.51 21.98 -11.92
N GLN A 39 7.22 22.28 -11.82
CA GLN A 39 6.21 21.25 -11.50
C GLN A 39 6.13 20.16 -12.56
N GLU A 40 6.23 20.51 -13.84
CA GLU A 40 6.21 19.54 -14.93
C GLU A 40 7.49 18.68 -14.93
N GLU A 41 8.66 19.31 -14.75
CA GLU A 41 9.93 18.58 -14.64
C GLU A 41 9.93 17.59 -13.46
N VAL A 42 9.42 18.01 -12.29
CA VAL A 42 9.27 17.12 -11.12
C VAL A 42 8.26 16.00 -11.42
N ARG A 43 7.16 16.31 -12.12
CA ARG A 43 6.15 15.32 -12.51
C ARG A 43 6.71 14.23 -13.43
N GLU A 44 7.57 14.59 -14.39
CA GLU A 44 8.25 13.64 -15.29
C GLU A 44 9.21 12.70 -14.55
N CYS A 45 9.76 13.13 -13.42
CA CYS A 45 10.62 12.30 -12.57
C CYS A 45 9.83 11.28 -11.73
N LEU A 46 8.52 11.47 -11.56
CA LEU A 46 7.69 10.54 -10.80
C LEU A 46 7.47 9.24 -11.60
N ALA A 47 7.34 8.13 -10.89
CA ALA A 47 7.32 6.78 -11.48
C ALA A 47 6.18 6.46 -12.46
N GLY A 48 5.31 7.41 -12.79
CA GLY A 48 4.18 7.23 -13.71
C GLY A 48 3.16 6.15 -13.26
N ALA A 49 3.21 5.74 -12.02
CA ALA A 49 2.39 4.67 -11.45
C ALA A 49 0.92 5.07 -11.25
N ASN A 50 0.47 6.20 -11.83
CA ASN A 50 -0.88 6.75 -11.68
C ASN A 50 -1.39 6.79 -10.23
N CYS A 51 -0.49 7.01 -9.28
CA CYS A 51 -0.87 7.17 -7.89
C CYS A 51 -1.75 8.42 -7.75
N PRO A 52 -2.90 8.32 -7.06
CA PRO A 52 -3.71 9.50 -6.75
C PRO A 52 -2.86 10.51 -5.99
N GLY A 53 -2.65 11.70 -6.57
CA GLY A 53 -1.89 12.78 -5.93
C GLY A 53 -0.51 13.07 -6.50
N CYS A 54 -0.06 12.41 -7.58
CA CYS A 54 1.22 12.74 -8.24
C CYS A 54 1.30 14.21 -8.64
N ASP A 55 0.24 14.78 -9.24
CA ASP A 55 0.20 16.18 -9.65
C ASP A 55 0.24 17.13 -8.44
N GLY A 56 -0.50 16.80 -7.37
CA GLY A 56 -0.48 17.57 -6.12
C GLY A 56 0.88 17.49 -5.42
N TYR A 57 1.52 16.34 -5.45
CA TYR A 57 2.86 16.20 -4.90
C TYR A 57 3.91 16.98 -5.71
N ALA A 58 3.88 16.89 -7.04
CA ALA A 58 4.76 17.67 -7.90
C ALA A 58 4.61 19.17 -7.67
N ALA A 59 3.37 19.67 -7.54
CA ALA A 59 3.08 21.05 -7.23
C ALA A 59 3.62 21.47 -5.83
N ALA A 60 3.44 20.62 -4.82
CA ALA A 60 3.94 20.89 -3.47
C ALA A 60 5.47 20.88 -3.40
N VAL A 61 6.13 19.98 -4.12
CA VAL A 61 7.60 19.94 -4.23
C VAL A 61 8.12 21.17 -4.96
N ALA A 62 7.54 21.54 -6.10
CA ALA A 62 7.95 22.75 -6.86
C ALA A 62 7.87 24.02 -6.02
N LYS A 63 6.88 24.11 -5.09
CA LYS A 63 6.74 25.21 -4.14
C LYS A 63 7.63 25.10 -2.90
N GLY A 64 8.35 23.98 -2.71
CA GLY A 64 9.14 23.71 -1.51
C GLY A 64 8.31 23.33 -0.26
N GLU A 65 7.02 23.04 -0.43
CA GLU A 65 6.09 22.67 0.64
C GLU A 65 6.16 21.17 1.02
N ALA A 66 6.77 20.36 0.15
CA ALA A 66 6.93 18.92 0.37
C ALA A 66 8.38 18.48 0.13
N PRO A 67 8.88 17.50 0.92
CA PRO A 67 10.21 16.95 0.71
C PRO A 67 10.27 16.13 -0.58
N VAL A 68 11.45 16.12 -1.23
CA VAL A 68 11.70 15.49 -2.54
C VAL A 68 11.65 13.96 -2.54
N ASN A 69 11.66 13.32 -1.37
CA ASN A 69 11.80 11.88 -1.18
C ASN A 69 10.49 11.15 -0.79
N LYS A 70 9.31 11.73 -1.05
CA LYS A 70 8.02 11.06 -0.76
C LYS A 70 7.50 10.15 -1.87
N CYS A 71 8.09 10.17 -3.06
CA CYS A 71 7.69 9.25 -4.13
C CYS A 71 8.25 7.85 -3.88
N VAL A 72 7.53 7.04 -3.10
CA VAL A 72 7.94 5.68 -2.74
C VAL A 72 8.03 4.77 -3.98
N ALA A 73 7.13 4.94 -4.93
CA ALA A 73 7.11 4.15 -6.18
C ALA A 73 8.31 4.46 -7.09
N GLY A 74 8.79 5.70 -7.10
CA GLY A 74 9.99 6.11 -7.84
C GLY A 74 11.30 5.81 -7.11
N GLY A 75 11.23 5.54 -5.81
CA GLY A 75 12.39 5.20 -5.00
C GLY A 75 13.46 6.28 -4.92
N ALA A 76 14.67 5.86 -4.59
CA ALA A 76 15.83 6.75 -4.42
C ALA A 76 16.23 7.45 -5.75
N GLU A 77 16.03 6.80 -6.89
CA GLU A 77 16.36 7.38 -8.20
C GLU A 77 15.48 8.61 -8.51
N ALA A 78 14.16 8.48 -8.35
CA ALA A 78 13.26 9.62 -8.53
C ALA A 78 13.55 10.73 -7.52
N ALA A 79 13.81 10.38 -6.26
CA ALA A 79 14.17 11.35 -5.23
C ALA A 79 15.47 12.12 -5.57
N ALA A 80 16.49 11.44 -6.10
CA ALA A 80 17.75 12.06 -6.52
C ALA A 80 17.53 13.04 -7.69
N ARG A 81 16.76 12.65 -8.71
CA ARG A 81 16.43 13.50 -9.86
C ARG A 81 15.63 14.73 -9.46
N ILE A 82 14.63 14.55 -8.59
CA ILE A 82 13.83 15.66 -8.07
C ILE A 82 14.70 16.58 -7.23
N ALA A 83 15.60 16.05 -6.42
CA ALA A 83 16.53 16.81 -5.60
C ALA A 83 17.47 17.69 -6.45
N GLU A 84 17.95 17.14 -7.59
CA GLU A 84 18.76 17.87 -8.56
C GLU A 84 17.99 19.05 -9.15
N ILE A 85 16.75 18.85 -9.60
CA ILE A 85 15.87 19.92 -10.14
C ILE A 85 15.61 21.00 -9.09
N MET A 86 15.39 20.59 -7.84
CA MET A 86 15.09 21.50 -6.75
C MET A 86 16.33 22.14 -6.10
N GLY A 87 17.55 21.65 -6.43
CA GLY A 87 18.79 22.12 -5.83
C GLY A 87 18.93 21.78 -4.34
N VAL A 88 18.34 20.68 -3.88
CA VAL A 88 18.36 20.23 -2.48
C VAL A 88 18.96 18.83 -2.36
N SER A 89 19.29 18.37 -1.14
CA SER A 89 19.71 16.99 -0.91
C SER A 89 18.50 16.06 -0.86
N ALA A 90 18.57 14.92 -1.52
CA ALA A 90 17.49 13.92 -1.55
C ALA A 90 17.21 13.29 -0.17
N GLY A 91 18.20 13.31 0.74
CA GLY A 91 18.16 12.56 2.01
C GLY A 91 18.17 11.04 1.78
N ASP A 92 18.40 10.29 2.84
CA ASP A 92 18.34 8.82 2.78
C ASP A 92 16.89 8.35 2.69
N MET A 93 16.61 7.51 1.69
CA MET A 93 15.33 6.81 1.56
C MET A 93 15.49 5.35 1.93
N GLU A 94 14.87 4.95 3.03
CA GLU A 94 14.76 3.54 3.37
C GLU A 94 13.73 2.86 2.45
N LYS A 95 14.17 1.85 1.68
CA LYS A 95 13.26 1.06 0.84
C LYS A 95 12.32 0.27 1.73
N MET A 96 11.03 0.54 1.61
CA MET A 96 9.97 -0.16 2.34
C MET A 96 9.29 -1.18 1.45
N ILE A 97 8.81 -2.26 2.04
CA ILE A 97 7.99 -3.28 1.36
C ILE A 97 6.77 -3.63 2.18
N ALA A 98 5.73 -4.12 1.52
CA ALA A 98 4.57 -4.65 2.20
C ALA A 98 4.89 -6.02 2.83
N PHE A 99 4.31 -6.28 3.99
CA PHE A 99 4.36 -7.56 4.68
C PHE A 99 2.98 -7.92 5.23
N VAL A 100 2.60 -9.20 5.13
CA VAL A 100 1.33 -9.71 5.65
C VAL A 100 1.62 -10.65 6.82
N PRO A 101 1.42 -10.21 8.07
CA PRO A 101 1.70 -11.01 9.26
C PRO A 101 0.59 -12.05 9.50
N CYS A 102 0.52 -13.03 8.62
CA CYS A 102 -0.38 -14.19 8.74
C CYS A 102 0.23 -15.40 8.02
N SER A 103 0.41 -16.50 8.75
CA SER A 103 0.80 -17.82 8.22
C SER A 103 -0.38 -18.79 8.12
N GLY A 104 -1.57 -18.41 8.61
CA GLY A 104 -2.73 -19.32 8.70
C GLY A 104 -3.32 -19.65 7.32
N THR A 105 -2.60 -20.47 6.56
CA THR A 105 -3.00 -20.96 5.24
C THR A 105 -4.16 -21.95 5.33
N GLU A 106 -4.72 -22.33 4.18
CA GLU A 106 -5.74 -23.38 4.09
C GLU A 106 -5.18 -24.69 4.63
N GLY A 107 -5.94 -25.34 5.52
CA GLY A 107 -5.52 -26.54 6.25
C GLY A 107 -4.86 -26.27 7.60
N HIS A 108 -4.29 -25.08 7.82
CA HIS A 108 -3.62 -24.70 9.08
C HIS A 108 -4.43 -23.72 9.95
N ALA A 109 -5.40 -23.05 9.37
CA ALA A 109 -6.29 -22.15 10.10
C ALA A 109 -7.75 -22.55 9.90
N SER A 110 -8.52 -22.63 10.99
CA SER A 110 -9.92 -23.00 10.95
C SER A 110 -10.81 -21.87 10.42
N LYS A 111 -11.87 -22.28 9.72
CA LYS A 111 -12.90 -21.38 9.18
C LYS A 111 -14.21 -21.60 9.92
N ARG A 112 -14.92 -20.52 10.26
CA ARG A 112 -16.27 -20.57 10.87
C ARG A 112 -17.30 -21.09 9.89
N PHE A 113 -17.16 -20.68 8.62
CA PHE A 113 -18.09 -21.06 7.55
C PHE A 113 -17.40 -20.94 6.19
N ASN A 114 -17.94 -21.65 5.21
CA ASN A 114 -17.51 -21.55 3.84
C ASN A 114 -18.16 -20.32 3.20
N TYR A 115 -17.36 -19.30 2.92
CA TYR A 115 -17.83 -18.10 2.23
C TYR A 115 -18.04 -18.39 0.74
N LYS A 116 -19.27 -18.16 0.25
CA LYS A 116 -19.69 -18.34 -1.16
C LYS A 116 -20.06 -17.01 -1.84
N GLY A 117 -19.65 -15.89 -1.29
CA GLY A 117 -19.91 -14.55 -1.85
C GLY A 117 -18.85 -14.09 -2.83
N PRO A 118 -18.90 -12.80 -3.23
CA PRO A 118 -17.91 -12.18 -4.11
C PRO A 118 -16.48 -12.32 -3.55
N LYS A 119 -15.47 -12.43 -4.43
CA LYS A 119 -14.06 -12.44 -4.02
C LYS A 119 -13.62 -11.05 -3.55
N ASN A 120 -14.13 -10.63 -2.40
CA ASN A 120 -13.90 -9.33 -1.82
C ASN A 120 -13.87 -9.44 -0.28
N CYS A 121 -12.75 -9.04 0.35
CA CYS A 121 -12.58 -9.13 1.80
C CYS A 121 -13.55 -8.21 2.55
N GLN A 122 -13.89 -7.04 2.00
CA GLN A 122 -14.81 -6.10 2.61
C GLN A 122 -16.23 -6.67 2.62
N ALA A 123 -16.67 -7.26 1.50
CA ALA A 123 -17.95 -7.94 1.42
C ALA A 123 -18.03 -9.12 2.42
N ALA A 124 -16.97 -9.91 2.52
CA ALA A 124 -16.94 -11.03 3.47
C ALA A 124 -17.02 -10.58 4.94
N MET A 125 -16.54 -9.39 5.29
CA MET A 125 -16.65 -8.84 6.64
C MET A 125 -18.06 -8.34 6.97
N LEU A 126 -18.84 -7.95 5.97
CA LEU A 126 -20.22 -7.53 6.16
C LEU A 126 -21.14 -8.72 6.51
N PHE A 127 -20.80 -9.93 6.07
CA PHE A 127 -21.56 -11.14 6.40
C PHE A 127 -21.37 -11.53 7.87
N GLY A 128 -22.38 -11.26 8.69
CA GLY A 128 -22.39 -11.59 10.11
C GLY A 128 -21.42 -10.76 10.96
N GLY A 129 -20.95 -9.61 10.47
CA GLY A 129 -20.08 -8.66 11.20
C GLY A 129 -18.68 -9.17 11.54
N LYS A 130 -18.27 -10.34 11.00
CA LYS A 130 -16.97 -10.97 11.23
C LYS A 130 -16.54 -11.74 10.00
N SER A 131 -15.21 -11.87 9.77
CA SER A 131 -14.69 -12.70 8.68
C SER A 131 -15.08 -14.17 8.83
N ASN A 132 -14.97 -14.92 7.73
CA ASN A 132 -15.17 -16.38 7.71
C ASN A 132 -14.09 -17.17 8.48
N MET A 133 -13.04 -16.51 8.97
CA MET A 133 -11.96 -17.15 9.74
C MET A 133 -12.30 -17.15 11.23
N ASP A 134 -11.94 -18.23 11.94
CA ASP A 134 -12.04 -18.28 13.40
C ASP A 134 -11.11 -17.29 14.08
N CYS A 135 -9.89 -17.16 13.56
CA CYS A 135 -8.95 -16.15 14.01
C CYS A 135 -9.40 -14.76 13.57
N ARG A 136 -9.77 -13.93 14.54
CA ARG A 136 -10.19 -12.54 14.28
C ARG A 136 -9.08 -11.65 13.68
N PHE A 137 -7.83 -12.07 13.78
CA PHE A 137 -6.66 -11.36 13.24
C PHE A 137 -6.19 -11.90 11.88
N ALA A 138 -6.76 -13.02 11.40
CA ALA A 138 -6.29 -13.69 10.20
C ALA A 138 -6.53 -12.87 8.93
N CYS A 139 -5.71 -13.13 7.91
CA CYS A 139 -6.00 -12.77 6.54
C CYS A 139 -7.29 -13.46 6.07
N ILE A 140 -8.15 -12.74 5.34
CA ILE A 140 -9.39 -13.31 4.77
C ILE A 140 -9.09 -14.06 3.47
N GLY A 141 -8.04 -13.67 2.75
CA GLY A 141 -7.56 -14.33 1.55
C GLY A 141 -8.40 -14.10 0.28
N LEU A 142 -9.26 -13.08 0.22
CA LEU A 142 -10.12 -12.81 -0.92
C LEU A 142 -9.58 -11.74 -1.90
N GLY A 143 -8.35 -11.25 -1.70
CA GLY A 143 -7.59 -10.56 -2.74
C GLY A 143 -7.77 -9.05 -2.87
N ASN A 144 -8.43 -8.32 -1.95
CA ASN A 144 -8.53 -6.85 -2.08
C ASN A 144 -7.16 -6.18 -2.21
N CYS A 145 -6.17 -6.62 -1.44
CA CYS A 145 -4.79 -6.10 -1.51
C CYS A 145 -4.10 -6.48 -2.83
N ALA A 146 -4.36 -7.67 -3.38
CA ALA A 146 -3.82 -8.09 -4.66
C ALA A 146 -4.42 -7.26 -5.81
N ASN A 147 -5.73 -7.02 -5.80
CA ASN A 147 -6.41 -6.19 -6.80
C ASN A 147 -5.99 -4.72 -6.75
N ALA A 148 -5.60 -4.22 -5.57
CA ALA A 148 -5.10 -2.85 -5.41
C ALA A 148 -3.63 -2.69 -5.80
N CYS A 149 -2.89 -3.78 -5.99
CA CYS A 149 -1.47 -3.74 -6.31
C CYS A 149 -1.24 -3.54 -7.81
N GLN A 150 -0.83 -2.34 -8.20
CA GLN A 150 -0.53 -2.00 -9.60
C GLN A 150 0.78 -2.63 -10.11
N PHE A 151 1.65 -3.06 -9.20
CA PHE A 151 2.97 -3.62 -9.51
C PHE A 151 2.97 -5.16 -9.61
N GLY A 152 1.82 -5.81 -9.43
CA GLY A 152 1.73 -7.27 -9.44
C GLY A 152 2.54 -7.96 -8.33
N ALA A 153 2.90 -7.21 -7.29
CA ALA A 153 3.72 -7.69 -6.17
C ALA A 153 2.92 -8.48 -5.12
N MET A 154 1.59 -8.50 -5.21
CA MET A 154 0.72 -9.12 -4.23
C MET A 154 -0.10 -10.24 -4.86
N SER A 155 -0.08 -11.42 -4.27
CA SER A 155 -0.85 -12.59 -4.72
C SER A 155 -1.52 -13.28 -3.54
N ILE A 156 -2.55 -14.10 -3.80
CA ILE A 156 -3.18 -14.95 -2.80
C ILE A 156 -2.69 -16.38 -3.02
N VAL A 157 -2.03 -16.93 -2.01
CA VAL A 157 -1.49 -18.28 -2.03
C VAL A 157 -2.06 -19.03 -0.83
N ASN A 158 -2.71 -20.15 -1.07
CA ASN A 158 -3.34 -21.00 -0.05
C ASN A 158 -4.18 -20.19 0.96
N GLY A 159 -5.00 -19.24 0.46
CA GLY A 159 -5.91 -18.45 1.28
C GLY A 159 -5.27 -17.30 2.07
N VAL A 160 -3.99 -17.00 1.85
CA VAL A 160 -3.29 -15.89 2.51
C VAL A 160 -2.58 -15.01 1.47
N ALA A 161 -2.60 -13.71 1.67
CA ALA A 161 -1.85 -12.78 0.82
C ALA A 161 -0.35 -12.95 1.02
N LYS A 162 0.40 -13.04 -0.07
CA LYS A 162 1.86 -13.08 -0.15
C LYS A 162 2.40 -11.92 -0.96
N VAL A 163 3.55 -11.44 -0.58
CA VAL A 163 4.23 -10.31 -1.21
C VAL A 163 5.48 -10.81 -1.92
N ASP A 164 5.63 -10.43 -3.17
CA ASP A 164 6.87 -10.54 -3.93
C ASP A 164 7.73 -9.31 -3.57
N ARG A 165 8.84 -9.53 -2.88
CA ARG A 165 9.71 -8.46 -2.36
C ARG A 165 10.39 -7.68 -3.46
N GLU A 166 10.76 -8.36 -4.57
CA GLU A 166 11.45 -7.74 -5.69
C GLU A 166 10.55 -6.78 -6.47
N LYS A 167 9.26 -7.13 -6.60
CA LYS A 167 8.26 -6.30 -7.28
C LYS A 167 7.66 -5.22 -6.39
N CYS A 168 7.78 -5.37 -5.07
CA CYS A 168 7.13 -4.46 -4.13
C CYS A 168 7.89 -3.15 -4.00
N VAL A 169 7.23 -2.05 -4.33
CA VAL A 169 7.76 -0.69 -4.20
C VAL A 169 7.33 0.03 -2.92
N GLY A 170 6.60 -0.64 -2.02
CA GLY A 170 6.18 -0.06 -0.74
C GLY A 170 5.13 1.06 -0.81
N CYS A 171 4.40 1.19 -1.92
CA CYS A 171 3.46 2.31 -2.16
C CYS A 171 2.27 2.40 -1.17
N GLY A 172 2.02 1.38 -0.36
CA GLY A 172 0.96 1.39 0.67
C GLY A 172 -0.46 1.07 0.18
N ALA A 173 -0.74 1.01 -1.12
CA ALA A 173 -2.09 0.76 -1.65
C ALA A 173 -2.76 -0.51 -1.09
N CYS A 174 -1.98 -1.57 -0.87
CA CYS A 174 -2.45 -2.81 -0.25
C CYS A 174 -2.78 -2.66 1.25
N VAL A 175 -2.11 -1.74 1.96
CA VAL A 175 -2.40 -1.40 3.37
C VAL A 175 -3.77 -0.76 3.47
N ASP A 176 -4.05 0.21 2.58
CA ASP A 176 -5.32 0.93 2.55
C ASP A 176 -6.47 0.04 2.10
N ALA A 177 -6.24 -0.81 1.09
CA ALA A 177 -7.22 -1.76 0.57
C ALA A 177 -7.57 -2.89 1.55
N CYS A 178 -6.77 -3.12 2.59
CA CYS A 178 -7.01 -4.20 3.55
C CYS A 178 -8.05 -3.80 4.61
N PRO A 179 -9.28 -4.37 4.61
CA PRO A 179 -10.30 -4.00 5.58
C PRO A 179 -9.94 -4.44 7.01
N LYS A 180 -9.04 -5.41 7.15
CA LYS A 180 -8.51 -5.89 8.43
C LYS A 180 -7.31 -5.09 8.91
N LYS A 181 -6.74 -4.21 8.07
CA LYS A 181 -5.54 -3.42 8.37
C LYS A 181 -4.37 -4.26 8.89
N ILE A 182 -4.24 -5.50 8.39
CA ILE A 182 -3.15 -6.39 8.80
C ILE A 182 -1.89 -6.21 7.96
N VAL A 183 -2.00 -5.72 6.73
CA VAL A 183 -0.83 -5.43 5.90
C VAL A 183 -0.04 -4.30 6.51
N LYS A 184 1.27 -4.46 6.60
CA LYS A 184 2.21 -3.47 7.15
C LYS A 184 3.29 -3.16 6.13
N LEU A 185 3.87 -1.98 6.23
CA LEU A 185 5.13 -1.68 5.58
C LEU A 185 6.27 -1.98 6.55
N VAL A 186 7.31 -2.62 6.05
CA VAL A 186 8.54 -2.96 6.80
C VAL A 186 9.75 -2.58 5.95
N PRO A 187 10.89 -2.29 6.58
CA PRO A 187 12.14 -2.08 5.84
C PRO A 187 12.47 -3.25 4.91
N TYR A 188 12.97 -2.95 3.73
CA TYR A 188 13.39 -3.99 2.78
C TYR A 188 14.49 -4.88 3.37
N ASP A 189 15.40 -4.29 4.11
CA ASP A 189 16.52 -5.01 4.74
C ASP A 189 16.09 -5.82 5.98
N GLN A 190 14.83 -5.70 6.42
CA GLN A 190 14.30 -6.53 7.49
C GLN A 190 13.88 -7.90 6.95
N HIS A 191 14.74 -8.90 7.13
CA HIS A 191 14.50 -10.27 6.65
C HIS A 191 13.77 -11.14 7.68
N VAL A 192 14.01 -10.94 8.98
CA VAL A 192 13.40 -11.72 10.06
C VAL A 192 12.09 -11.08 10.50
N LEU A 193 10.97 -11.74 10.23
CA LEU A 193 9.63 -11.20 10.43
C LEU A 193 8.70 -12.16 11.16
N VAL A 194 7.82 -11.64 12.02
CA VAL A 194 6.79 -12.42 12.72
C VAL A 194 5.55 -12.52 11.85
N ALA A 195 5.31 -13.68 11.27
CA ALA A 195 4.17 -13.94 10.36
C ALA A 195 2.89 -14.32 11.12
N CYS A 196 2.59 -13.59 12.18
CA CYS A 196 1.36 -13.69 12.97
C CYS A 196 0.95 -12.32 13.50
N SER A 197 -0.35 -12.08 13.64
CA SER A 197 -0.91 -10.87 14.24
C SER A 197 -1.89 -11.16 15.37
N SER A 198 -2.05 -12.43 15.77
CA SER A 198 -2.97 -12.82 16.84
C SER A 198 -2.46 -12.37 18.20
N CYS A 199 -3.32 -11.66 18.93
CA CYS A 199 -3.11 -11.26 20.31
C CYS A 199 -3.92 -12.12 21.29
N ASP A 200 -4.55 -13.20 20.84
CA ASP A 200 -5.29 -14.11 21.68
C ASP A 200 -4.34 -14.98 22.52
N LYS A 201 -4.84 -15.50 23.64
CA LYS A 201 -4.07 -16.41 24.51
C LYS A 201 -3.65 -17.67 23.76
N GLY A 202 -2.46 -18.18 23.99
CA GLY A 202 -1.87 -19.32 23.28
C GLY A 202 -2.80 -20.54 23.21
N ALA A 203 -3.50 -20.87 24.30
CA ALA A 203 -4.48 -21.97 24.33
C ALA A 203 -5.67 -21.76 23.37
N ALA A 204 -6.08 -20.52 23.13
CA ALA A 204 -7.13 -20.20 22.16
C ALA A 204 -6.56 -20.30 20.73
N VAL A 205 -5.35 -19.80 20.51
CA VAL A 205 -4.68 -19.87 19.20
C VAL A 205 -4.47 -21.32 18.76
N MET A 206 -4.01 -22.20 19.66
CA MET A 206 -3.79 -23.62 19.35
C MET A 206 -5.03 -24.37 18.86
N LYS A 207 -6.23 -23.91 19.21
CA LYS A 207 -7.50 -24.50 18.78
C LYS A 207 -7.92 -24.11 17.37
N ILE A 208 -7.40 -22.98 16.86
CA ILE A 208 -7.90 -22.35 15.62
C ILE A 208 -6.84 -22.17 14.55
N CYS A 209 -5.55 -22.33 14.88
CA CYS A 209 -4.48 -22.12 13.91
C CYS A 209 -3.22 -22.87 14.35
N ASP A 210 -2.72 -23.75 13.49
CA ASP A 210 -1.50 -24.52 13.76
C ASP A 210 -0.23 -23.67 13.61
N GLU A 211 -0.28 -22.61 12.81
CA GLU A 211 0.80 -21.66 12.56
C GLU A 211 0.55 -20.31 13.25
N GLY A 212 0.03 -20.32 14.47
CA GLY A 212 -0.23 -19.12 15.25
C GLY A 212 0.78 -18.91 16.39
N CYS A 213 1.12 -17.68 16.72
CA CYS A 213 1.94 -17.35 17.89
C CYS A 213 1.18 -17.73 19.18
N ILE A 214 1.82 -18.49 20.07
CA ILE A 214 1.25 -18.90 21.36
C ILE A 214 1.80 -18.12 22.54
N GLY A 215 2.67 -17.15 22.29
CA GLY A 215 3.28 -16.32 23.33
C GLY A 215 4.22 -17.09 24.29
N CYS A 216 4.85 -18.17 23.82
CA CYS A 216 5.65 -19.07 24.66
C CYS A 216 6.97 -18.47 25.17
N MET A 217 7.32 -17.25 24.76
CA MET A 217 8.53 -16.50 25.16
C MET A 217 9.86 -17.14 24.74
N LYS A 218 9.89 -18.28 24.04
CA LYS A 218 11.14 -18.95 23.69
C LYS A 218 12.06 -18.05 22.86
N CYS A 219 11.50 -17.42 21.81
CA CYS A 219 12.23 -16.49 20.95
C CYS A 219 12.74 -15.24 21.70
N GLN A 220 12.02 -14.77 22.72
CA GLN A 220 12.46 -13.64 23.55
C GLN A 220 13.65 -14.02 24.44
N ARG A 221 13.59 -15.19 25.09
CA ARG A 221 14.64 -15.62 26.03
C ARG A 221 15.95 -15.98 25.34
N GLU A 222 15.87 -16.46 24.11
CA GLU A 222 17.04 -16.95 23.38
C GLU A 222 17.50 -15.96 22.29
N CYS A 223 17.00 -14.73 22.30
CA CYS A 223 17.46 -13.70 21.38
C CYS A 223 18.79 -13.11 21.82
N PRO A 224 19.89 -13.26 21.04
CA PRO A 224 21.21 -12.78 21.45
C PRO A 224 21.33 -11.26 21.50
N ALA A 225 20.40 -10.54 20.83
CA ALA A 225 20.38 -9.08 20.76
C ALA A 225 19.26 -8.44 21.60
N ASP A 226 18.54 -9.22 22.41
CA ASP A 226 17.36 -8.75 23.18
C ASP A 226 16.36 -7.95 22.32
N ALA A 227 16.27 -8.29 21.05
CA ALA A 227 15.44 -7.59 20.08
C ALA A 227 13.97 -8.07 20.06
N ILE A 228 13.60 -9.07 20.86
CA ILE A 228 12.25 -9.67 20.82
C ILE A 228 11.55 -9.51 22.15
N VAL A 229 10.33 -8.97 22.10
CA VAL A 229 9.46 -8.80 23.26
C VAL A 229 8.11 -9.48 22.97
N ILE A 230 7.58 -10.22 23.95
CA ILE A 230 6.21 -10.71 23.91
C ILE A 230 5.29 -9.64 24.50
N LYS A 231 4.48 -9.02 23.64
CA LYS A 231 3.46 -8.04 24.04
C LYS A 231 2.10 -8.48 23.51
N ASP A 232 1.09 -8.47 24.39
CA ASP A 232 -0.26 -8.93 24.04
C ASP A 232 -0.28 -10.36 23.47
N ASN A 233 0.42 -11.29 24.08
CA ASN A 233 0.60 -12.69 23.66
C ASN A 233 1.26 -12.90 22.29
N LEU A 234 1.84 -11.86 21.68
CA LEU A 234 2.46 -11.89 20.37
C LEU A 234 3.92 -11.47 20.44
N ALA A 235 4.79 -12.21 19.75
CA ALA A 235 6.18 -11.82 19.56
C ALA A 235 6.27 -10.56 18.69
N ARG A 236 7.06 -9.60 19.11
CA ARG A 236 7.38 -8.37 18.37
C ARG A 236 8.88 -8.22 18.29
N ILE A 237 9.39 -7.95 17.11
CA ILE A 237 10.81 -7.73 16.86
C ILE A 237 11.04 -6.22 16.78
N ASP A 238 11.99 -5.75 17.57
CA ASP A 238 12.51 -4.39 17.48
C ASP A 238 13.56 -4.36 16.37
N VAL A 239 13.21 -3.70 15.26
CA VAL A 239 14.04 -3.61 14.05
C VAL A 239 15.38 -2.94 14.35
N SER A 240 15.41 -1.95 15.25
CA SER A 240 16.61 -1.21 15.60
C SER A 240 17.66 -2.03 16.36
N LYS A 241 17.22 -3.10 17.04
CA LYS A 241 18.08 -4.01 17.81
C LYS A 241 18.36 -5.32 17.09
N CYS A 242 17.54 -5.70 16.13
CA CYS A 242 17.60 -7.00 15.48
C CYS A 242 18.82 -7.10 14.56
N VAL A 243 19.73 -8.01 14.88
CA VAL A 243 20.92 -8.33 14.07
C VAL A 243 20.63 -9.35 12.94
N GLN A 244 19.37 -9.72 12.75
CA GLN A 244 18.88 -10.57 11.65
C GLN A 244 19.50 -11.98 11.58
N CYS A 245 19.99 -12.51 12.67
CA CYS A 245 20.67 -13.82 12.74
C CYS A 245 19.76 -15.02 12.44
N GLY A 246 18.44 -14.87 12.43
CA GLY A 246 17.48 -15.94 12.13
C GLY A 246 17.25 -16.97 13.26
N HIS A 247 18.04 -17.00 14.32
CA HIS A 247 17.97 -18.00 15.39
C HIS A 247 16.56 -18.18 15.97
N CYS A 248 15.81 -17.09 16.12
CA CYS A 248 14.42 -17.12 16.60
C CYS A 248 13.45 -17.87 15.65
N SER A 249 13.76 -17.95 14.36
CA SER A 249 13.01 -18.77 13.40
C SER A 249 13.20 -20.26 13.66
N ASP A 250 14.44 -20.68 13.89
CA ASP A 250 14.81 -22.09 14.08
C ASP A 250 14.20 -22.69 15.34
N ILE A 251 14.21 -21.90 16.43
CA ILE A 251 13.70 -22.34 17.72
C ILE A 251 12.19 -22.19 17.91
N CYS A 252 11.49 -21.53 16.96
CA CYS A 252 10.05 -21.28 17.09
C CYS A 252 9.23 -22.56 16.92
N PRO A 253 8.54 -23.08 17.96
CA PRO A 253 7.79 -24.34 17.86
C PRO A 253 6.56 -24.26 16.96
N ARG A 254 6.19 -23.05 16.52
CA ARG A 254 5.04 -22.78 15.63
C ARG A 254 5.47 -22.25 14.26
N HIS A 255 6.77 -22.16 14.00
CA HIS A 255 7.36 -21.70 12.75
C HIS A 255 6.78 -20.41 12.20
N ILE A 256 6.34 -19.48 13.12
CA ILE A 256 5.70 -18.22 12.72
C ILE A 256 6.70 -17.08 12.52
N ILE A 257 7.96 -17.27 12.88
CA ILE A 257 9.03 -16.32 12.56
C ILE A 257 9.63 -16.81 11.25
N LYS A 258 9.57 -15.98 10.23
CA LYS A 258 10.05 -16.31 8.88
C LYS A 258 11.29 -15.49 8.57
N VAL A 259 12.29 -16.15 8.00
CA VAL A 259 13.42 -15.49 7.35
C VAL A 259 13.09 -15.39 5.88
N GLN A 260 13.04 -14.18 5.34
CA GLN A 260 12.74 -13.90 3.94
C GLN A 260 14.04 -13.44 3.27
N ASN A 261 14.52 -14.21 2.34
CA ASN A 261 15.68 -13.88 1.49
C ASN A 261 15.23 -13.08 0.29
#